data_3eec21432483a2be13554b09a31e0844
#
_entry.id   3eec21432483a2be13554b09a31e0844
#
_cell.length_a   1.000
_cell.length_b   1.000
_cell.length_c   1.000
_cell.angle_alpha   90.00
_cell.angle_beta   90.00
_cell.angle_gamma   90.00
#
_symmetry.space_group_name_H-M   'P 1'
#
loop_
_entity.id
_entity.type
_entity.pdbx_description
1 polymer ?
#
loop_
_entity_poly.entity_id
_entity_poly.type
_entity_poly.pdbx_seq_one_letter_code
_entity_poly.pdbx_strand_id
1 'polypeptide(L)'
;LFAGGEPLLRKEDIIALCNKHSDCEFLVFTNGLLLDEELANELLRVKNLLPALSLDGFQEETDAHRGAGTFERVRSAARLLREKRLAFGISCCATADTVRTLGSEPFFDMLTEWGAKFAWFFGYIPQGPEADVRKILTADQREYLLRQLHLFRKSKPIFTIDFWNNGGSVGGCIAGG
;
A
#
# COMPACT_ATOMS: atom_id res chain seq x y z
N LEU A 1 7.79 8.72 -7.37
CA LEU A 1 6.69 8.39 -6.49
C LEU A 1 5.50 9.29 -6.81
N PHE A 2 4.33 8.70 -7.08
CA PHE A 2 3.07 9.41 -7.26
C PHE A 2 2.18 9.19 -6.04
N ALA A 3 1.81 10.29 -5.38
CA ALA A 3 0.95 10.32 -4.21
C ALA A 3 0.11 11.60 -4.24
N GLY A 4 -0.83 11.72 -3.34
CA GLY A 4 -1.74 12.85 -3.25
C GLY A 4 -3.18 12.35 -3.21
N GLY A 5 -4.20 13.09 -3.64
CA GLY A 5 -5.58 12.60 -3.65
C GLY A 5 -5.72 11.23 -4.31
N GLU A 6 -6.15 11.14 -5.56
CA GLU A 6 -6.06 9.91 -6.35
C GLU A 6 -5.22 10.18 -7.61
N PRO A 7 -3.96 9.69 -7.66
CA PRO A 7 -3.07 9.99 -8.78
C PRO A 7 -3.58 9.45 -10.13
N LEU A 8 -4.31 8.33 -10.14
CA LEU A 8 -4.83 7.73 -11.36
C LEU A 8 -5.94 8.54 -12.05
N LEU A 9 -6.43 9.61 -11.43
CA LEU A 9 -7.21 10.65 -12.15
C LEU A 9 -6.38 11.35 -13.24
N ARG A 10 -5.05 11.26 -13.18
CA ARG A 10 -4.09 11.79 -14.15
C ARG A 10 -3.30 10.64 -14.81
N LYS A 11 -3.97 9.49 -15.07
CA LYS A 11 -3.31 8.28 -15.60
C LYS A 11 -2.55 8.54 -16.90
N GLU A 12 -3.09 9.36 -17.78
CA GLU A 12 -2.45 9.68 -19.07
C GLU A 12 -1.10 10.40 -18.86
N ASP A 13 -1.06 11.38 -17.94
CA ASP A 13 0.18 12.11 -17.63
C ASP A 13 1.22 11.20 -16.96
N ILE A 14 0.77 10.33 -16.04
CA ILE A 14 1.64 9.36 -15.37
C ILE A 14 2.24 8.40 -16.40
N ILE A 15 1.43 7.84 -17.28
CA ILE A 15 1.89 6.94 -18.35
C ILE A 15 2.85 7.66 -19.31
N ALA A 16 2.56 8.92 -19.66
CA ALA A 16 3.46 9.73 -20.48
C ALA A 16 4.82 9.94 -19.81
N LEU A 17 4.85 10.23 -18.49
CA LEU A 17 6.08 10.33 -17.71
C LEU A 17 6.85 9.00 -17.65
N CYS A 18 6.17 7.89 -17.41
CA CYS A 18 6.78 6.56 -17.41
C CYS A 18 7.44 6.23 -18.75
N ASN A 19 6.77 6.53 -19.87
CA ASN A 19 7.34 6.36 -21.20
C ASN A 19 8.57 7.24 -21.45
N LYS A 20 8.50 8.51 -21.00
CA LYS A 20 9.59 9.47 -21.20
C LYS A 20 10.84 9.11 -20.38
N HIS A 21 10.65 8.49 -19.22
CA HIS A 21 11.70 8.15 -18.27
C HIS A 21 11.74 6.63 -18.03
N SER A 22 12.00 5.88 -19.10
CA SER A 22 12.02 4.42 -19.07
C SER A 22 13.20 3.83 -18.27
N ASP A 23 14.16 4.64 -17.91
CA ASP A 23 15.30 4.35 -17.03
C ASP A 23 15.00 4.54 -15.53
N CYS A 24 13.79 5.05 -15.20
CA CYS A 24 13.33 5.25 -13.83
C CYS A 24 12.24 4.25 -13.47
N GLU A 25 12.22 3.79 -12.22
CA GLU A 25 11.11 3.05 -11.64
C GLU A 25 10.16 3.99 -10.90
N PHE A 26 8.87 3.81 -11.12
CA PHE A 26 7.83 4.61 -10.51
C PHE A 26 6.94 3.78 -9.59
N LEU A 27 6.50 4.37 -8.48
CA LEU A 27 5.51 3.82 -7.57
C LEU A 27 4.31 4.77 -7.52
N VAL A 28 3.10 4.24 -7.64
CA VAL A 28 1.85 5.00 -7.50
C VAL A 28 1.02 4.45 -6.35
N PHE A 29 0.73 5.29 -5.35
CA PHE A 29 -0.25 4.97 -4.31
C PHE A 29 -1.64 5.28 -4.83
N THR A 30 -2.51 4.29 -4.86
CA THR A 30 -3.86 4.42 -5.41
C THR A 30 -4.90 3.70 -4.56
N ASN A 31 -6.12 4.23 -4.55
CA ASN A 31 -7.26 3.54 -3.97
C ASN A 31 -7.73 2.33 -4.81
N GLY A 32 -7.16 2.12 -6.00
CA GLY A 32 -7.45 1.01 -6.88
C GLY A 32 -8.77 1.09 -7.65
N LEU A 33 -9.59 2.13 -7.42
CA LEU A 33 -10.93 2.24 -8.02
C LEU A 33 -10.90 2.49 -9.53
N LEU A 34 -9.81 3.05 -10.05
CA LEU A 34 -9.61 3.37 -11.46
C LEU A 34 -8.73 2.33 -12.17
N LEU A 35 -8.40 1.22 -11.48
CA LEU A 35 -7.57 0.17 -12.04
C LEU A 35 -8.46 -0.82 -12.79
N ASP A 36 -8.54 -0.64 -14.09
CA ASP A 36 -9.30 -1.43 -15.05
C ASP A 36 -8.38 -2.19 -16.03
N GLU A 37 -8.97 -2.93 -16.97
CA GLU A 37 -8.26 -3.68 -18.01
C GLU A 37 -7.39 -2.76 -18.90
N GLU A 38 -7.87 -1.58 -19.22
CA GLU A 38 -7.16 -0.61 -20.04
C GLU A 38 -5.87 -0.16 -19.35
N LEU A 39 -5.99 0.30 -18.10
CA LEU A 39 -4.83 0.73 -17.32
C LEU A 39 -3.87 -0.43 -17.04
N ALA A 40 -4.37 -1.63 -16.77
CA ALA A 40 -3.53 -2.80 -16.59
C ALA A 40 -2.72 -3.16 -17.86
N ASN A 41 -3.28 -2.97 -19.03
CA ASN A 41 -2.55 -3.12 -20.30
C ASN A 41 -1.49 -2.02 -20.49
N GLU A 42 -1.77 -0.78 -20.08
CA GLU A 42 -0.77 0.29 -20.08
C GLU A 42 0.38 -0.01 -19.11
N LEU A 43 0.11 -0.55 -17.91
CA LEU A 43 1.14 -1.00 -16.98
C LEU A 43 2.05 -2.07 -17.60
N LEU A 44 1.48 -3.03 -18.33
CA LEU A 44 2.25 -4.03 -19.09
C LEU A 44 3.14 -3.41 -20.17
N ARG A 45 2.69 -2.32 -20.78
CA ARG A 45 3.40 -1.63 -21.84
C ARG A 45 4.57 -0.80 -21.31
N VAL A 46 4.35 0.00 -20.25
CA VAL A 46 5.39 0.88 -19.68
C VAL A 46 6.42 0.11 -18.85
N LYS A 47 5.99 -0.92 -18.11
CA LYS A 47 6.80 -1.86 -17.32
C LYS A 47 7.54 -1.27 -16.11
N ASN A 48 7.55 0.03 -15.94
CA ASN A 48 8.28 0.76 -14.91
C ASN A 48 7.37 1.50 -13.92
N LEU A 49 6.09 1.13 -13.83
CA LEU A 49 5.13 1.69 -12.88
C LEU A 49 4.54 0.59 -12.01
N LEU A 50 4.81 0.65 -10.69
CA LEU A 50 4.28 -0.28 -9.71
C LEU A 50 3.11 0.35 -8.94
N PRO A 51 1.90 -0.23 -8.98
CA PRO A 51 0.82 0.20 -8.11
C PRO A 51 0.98 -0.34 -6.68
N ALA A 52 0.70 0.51 -5.69
CA ALA A 52 0.50 0.18 -4.29
C ALA A 52 -0.97 0.46 -3.95
N LEU A 53 -1.77 -0.60 -3.81
CA LEU A 53 -3.21 -0.49 -3.56
C LEU A 53 -3.44 -0.15 -2.08
N SER A 54 -4.30 0.82 -1.83
CA SER A 54 -4.60 1.27 -0.46
C SER A 54 -5.59 0.33 0.23
N LEU A 55 -5.18 -0.24 1.37
CA LEU A 55 -5.97 -1.21 2.15
C LEU A 55 -5.64 -1.05 3.65
N ASP A 56 -6.65 -0.90 4.51
CA ASP A 56 -6.43 -0.57 5.92
C ASP A 56 -6.89 -1.67 6.90
N GLY A 57 -7.02 -2.88 6.43
CA GLY A 57 -7.45 -4.06 7.18
C GLY A 57 -8.27 -5.00 6.33
N PHE A 58 -9.11 -5.82 6.96
CA PHE A 58 -10.13 -6.59 6.28
C PHE A 58 -11.28 -5.69 5.80
N GLN A 59 -12.37 -6.29 5.36
CA GLN A 59 -13.48 -5.56 4.75
C GLN A 59 -14.06 -4.51 5.69
N GLU A 60 -14.29 -4.86 6.95
CA GLU A 60 -14.91 -3.96 7.93
C GLU A 60 -14.06 -2.70 8.14
N GLU A 61 -12.76 -2.85 8.45
CA GLU A 61 -11.88 -1.73 8.71
C GLU A 61 -11.62 -0.90 7.44
N THR A 62 -11.42 -1.56 6.30
CA THR A 62 -11.18 -0.86 5.04
C THR A 62 -12.42 -0.07 4.60
N ASP A 63 -13.60 -0.67 4.65
CA ASP A 63 -14.84 -0.01 4.24
C ASP A 63 -15.24 1.10 5.22
N ALA A 64 -14.99 0.94 6.52
CA ALA A 64 -15.22 1.98 7.52
C ALA A 64 -14.34 3.22 7.30
N HIS A 65 -13.09 3.03 6.85
CA HIS A 65 -12.16 4.13 6.65
C HIS A 65 -12.25 4.75 5.25
N ARG A 66 -12.48 3.95 4.22
CA ARG A 66 -12.39 4.37 2.81
C ARG A 66 -13.73 4.42 2.07
N GLY A 67 -14.80 4.04 2.74
CA GLY A 67 -16.14 3.96 2.18
C GLY A 67 -16.56 2.55 1.78
N ALA A 68 -17.85 2.29 1.90
CA ALA A 68 -18.46 0.98 1.67
C ALA A 68 -18.14 0.41 0.28
N GLY A 69 -17.76 -0.86 0.23
CA GLY A 69 -17.42 -1.60 -0.99
C GLY A 69 -16.01 -1.35 -1.52
N THR A 70 -15.19 -0.54 -0.83
CA THR A 70 -13.79 -0.29 -1.24
C THR A 70 -12.96 -1.56 -1.17
N PHE A 71 -13.10 -2.37 -0.13
CA PHE A 71 -12.38 -3.64 0.01
C PHE A 71 -12.56 -4.55 -1.20
N GLU A 72 -13.79 -4.76 -1.66
CA GLU A 72 -14.09 -5.62 -2.81
C GLU A 72 -13.52 -5.07 -4.12
N ARG A 73 -13.48 -3.75 -4.28
CA ARG A 73 -12.86 -3.10 -5.46
C ARG A 73 -11.34 -3.28 -5.44
N VAL A 74 -10.70 -3.08 -4.30
CA VAL A 74 -9.25 -3.32 -4.13
C VAL A 74 -8.92 -4.80 -4.38
N ARG A 75 -9.74 -5.73 -3.86
CA ARG A 75 -9.58 -7.16 -4.12
C ARG A 75 -9.70 -7.49 -5.62
N SER A 76 -10.66 -6.87 -6.31
CA SER A 76 -10.83 -7.05 -7.75
C SER A 76 -9.65 -6.49 -8.56
N ALA A 77 -9.11 -5.31 -8.17
CA ALA A 77 -7.91 -4.73 -8.76
C ALA A 77 -6.69 -5.64 -8.55
N ALA A 78 -6.48 -6.15 -7.32
CA ALA A 78 -5.40 -7.08 -7.01
C ALA A 78 -5.50 -8.37 -7.84
N ARG A 79 -6.72 -8.93 -7.99
CA ARG A 79 -6.96 -10.10 -8.84
C ARG A 79 -6.59 -9.83 -10.30
N LEU A 80 -7.02 -8.69 -10.87
CA LEU A 80 -6.69 -8.30 -12.24
C LEU A 80 -5.17 -8.18 -12.44
N LEU A 81 -4.47 -7.51 -11.52
CA LEU A 81 -3.00 -7.38 -11.59
C LEU A 81 -2.32 -8.75 -11.53
N ARG A 82 -2.78 -9.65 -10.65
CA ARG A 82 -2.27 -11.01 -10.53
C ARG A 82 -2.50 -11.84 -11.81
N GLU A 83 -3.70 -11.80 -12.37
CA GLU A 83 -4.05 -12.50 -13.62
C GLU A 83 -3.15 -12.05 -14.78
N LYS A 84 -2.85 -10.76 -14.85
CA LYS A 84 -1.91 -10.18 -15.83
C LYS A 84 -0.44 -10.33 -15.47
N ARG A 85 -0.12 -10.98 -14.34
CA ARG A 85 1.27 -11.14 -13.83
C ARG A 85 2.01 -9.83 -13.61
N LEU A 86 1.28 -8.76 -13.30
CA LEU A 86 1.83 -7.47 -12.92
C LEU A 86 2.24 -7.48 -11.45
N ALA A 87 3.42 -6.96 -11.15
CA ALA A 87 3.85 -6.75 -9.78
C ALA A 87 3.06 -5.59 -9.16
N PHE A 88 2.65 -5.75 -7.91
CA PHE A 88 1.98 -4.71 -7.13
C PHE A 88 2.25 -4.90 -5.64
N GLY A 89 1.97 -3.87 -4.88
CA GLY A 89 2.01 -3.89 -3.42
C GLY A 89 0.73 -3.37 -2.80
N ILE A 90 0.75 -3.34 -1.46
CA ILE A 90 -0.32 -2.79 -0.63
C ILE A 90 0.25 -1.62 0.17
N SER A 91 -0.56 -0.59 0.35
CA SER A 91 -0.27 0.56 1.20
C SER A 91 -1.29 0.62 2.33
N CYS A 92 -0.84 0.61 3.57
CA CYS A 92 -1.69 0.59 4.76
C CYS A 92 -1.48 1.83 5.61
N CYS A 93 -2.58 2.47 6.05
CA CYS A 93 -2.54 3.46 7.12
C CYS A 93 -2.87 2.78 8.45
N ALA A 94 -1.85 2.60 9.29
CA ALA A 94 -2.00 1.96 10.59
C ALA A 94 -2.50 2.97 11.64
N THR A 95 -3.64 2.68 12.23
CA THR A 95 -4.24 3.42 13.34
C THR A 95 -4.22 2.60 14.62
N ALA A 96 -4.51 3.23 15.77
CA ALA A 96 -4.66 2.54 17.05
C ALA A 96 -5.71 1.40 16.98
N ASP A 97 -6.74 1.55 16.15
CA ASP A 97 -7.83 0.59 15.99
C ASP A 97 -7.45 -0.57 15.05
N THR A 98 -6.68 -0.31 13.98
CA THR A 98 -6.40 -1.30 12.92
C THR A 98 -5.07 -2.02 13.09
N VAL A 99 -4.16 -1.54 13.95
CA VAL A 99 -2.80 -2.05 14.07
C VAL A 99 -2.73 -3.55 14.39
N ARG A 100 -3.69 -4.07 15.16
CA ARG A 100 -3.73 -5.51 15.49
C ARG A 100 -4.11 -6.35 14.29
N THR A 101 -5.07 -5.89 13.50
CA THR A 101 -5.45 -6.52 12.21
C THR A 101 -4.28 -6.47 11.23
N LEU A 102 -3.69 -5.29 11.03
CA LEU A 102 -2.59 -5.09 10.10
C LEU A 102 -1.32 -5.86 10.46
N GLY A 103 -1.07 -6.11 11.76
CA GLY A 103 0.04 -6.94 12.25
C GLY A 103 -0.30 -8.42 12.42
N SER A 104 -1.44 -8.90 11.94
CA SER A 104 -1.89 -10.28 12.13
C SER A 104 -1.44 -11.20 11.00
N GLU A 105 -1.20 -12.47 11.31
CA GLU A 105 -0.85 -13.47 10.30
C GLU A 105 -1.95 -13.66 9.24
N PRO A 106 -3.25 -13.75 9.59
CA PRO A 106 -4.31 -13.86 8.59
C PRO A 106 -4.34 -12.71 7.57
N PHE A 107 -4.01 -11.48 7.99
CA PHE A 107 -3.91 -10.36 7.07
C PHE A 107 -2.78 -10.56 6.06
N PHE A 108 -1.61 -10.98 6.51
CA PHE A 108 -0.48 -11.27 5.62
C PHE A 108 -0.73 -12.49 4.72
N ASP A 109 -1.45 -13.50 5.19
CA ASP A 109 -1.87 -14.63 4.36
C ASP A 109 -2.75 -14.15 3.21
N MET A 110 -3.72 -13.30 3.50
CA MET A 110 -4.58 -12.68 2.49
C MET A 110 -3.76 -11.88 1.47
N LEU A 111 -2.82 -11.03 1.91
CA LEU A 111 -1.98 -10.25 1.00
C LEU A 111 -1.13 -11.14 0.07
N THR A 112 -0.56 -12.22 0.60
CA THR A 112 0.24 -13.17 -0.18
C THR A 112 -0.63 -13.99 -1.12
N GLU A 113 -1.82 -14.40 -0.70
CA GLU A 113 -2.81 -15.04 -1.56
C GLU A 113 -3.25 -14.14 -2.71
N TRP A 114 -3.44 -12.84 -2.47
CA TRP A 114 -3.72 -11.88 -3.54
C TRP A 114 -2.55 -11.69 -4.50
N GLY A 115 -1.33 -12.04 -4.07
CA GLY A 115 -0.12 -11.99 -4.89
C GLY A 115 0.69 -10.70 -4.73
N ALA A 116 0.40 -9.90 -3.69
CA ALA A 116 1.16 -8.68 -3.37
C ALA A 116 2.64 -9.02 -3.13
N LYS A 117 3.55 -8.21 -3.67
CA LYS A 117 5.01 -8.39 -3.55
C LYS A 117 5.60 -7.59 -2.40
N PHE A 118 4.97 -6.50 -2.04
CA PHE A 118 5.35 -5.69 -0.89
C PHE A 118 4.12 -5.13 -0.18
N ALA A 119 4.31 -4.77 1.09
CA ALA A 119 3.32 -4.03 1.86
C ALA A 119 4.01 -2.87 2.60
N TRP A 120 3.50 -1.67 2.40
CA TRP A 120 4.04 -0.45 2.98
C TRP A 120 3.10 0.09 4.04
N PHE A 121 3.61 0.25 5.27
CA PHE A 121 2.84 0.66 6.42
C PHE A 121 3.22 2.09 6.82
N PHE A 122 2.22 2.94 6.91
CA PHE A 122 2.33 4.32 7.40
C PHE A 122 1.56 4.44 8.71
N GLY A 123 2.20 4.93 9.76
CA GLY A 123 1.48 5.29 10.98
C GLY A 123 0.60 6.52 10.73
N TYR A 124 -0.63 6.47 11.23
CA TYR A 124 -1.57 7.59 11.10
C TYR A 124 -1.01 8.87 11.73
N ILE A 125 -1.07 9.96 11.00
CA ILE A 125 -0.74 11.31 11.45
C ILE A 125 -2.02 12.14 11.41
N PRO A 126 -2.46 12.73 12.53
CA PRO A 126 -3.68 13.53 12.58
C PRO A 126 -3.47 14.86 11.86
N GLN A 127 -4.03 15.00 10.66
CA GLN A 127 -3.99 16.20 9.85
C GLN A 127 -5.37 16.51 9.26
N GLY A 128 -5.67 17.79 9.09
CA GLY A 128 -6.92 18.26 8.49
C GLY A 128 -8.08 18.35 9.51
N PRO A 129 -9.27 18.72 9.03
CA PRO A 129 -10.42 19.03 9.89
C PRO A 129 -11.01 17.82 10.62
N GLU A 130 -10.78 16.62 10.10
CA GLU A 130 -11.25 15.35 10.71
C GLU A 130 -10.16 14.61 11.50
N ALA A 131 -9.07 15.32 11.87
CA ALA A 131 -7.98 14.73 12.62
C ALA A 131 -8.44 14.22 13.99
N ASP A 132 -8.14 12.94 14.27
CA ASP A 132 -8.48 12.29 15.54
C ASP A 132 -7.20 11.76 16.23
N VAL A 133 -6.77 12.46 17.26
CA VAL A 133 -5.56 12.10 18.03
C VAL A 133 -5.66 10.72 18.69
N ARG A 134 -6.88 10.19 18.90
CA ARG A 134 -7.09 8.86 19.48
C ARG A 134 -6.66 7.74 18.55
N LYS A 135 -6.58 8.02 17.25
CA LYS A 135 -6.11 7.08 16.22
C LYS A 135 -4.60 6.97 16.12
N ILE A 136 -3.85 7.82 16.82
CA ILE A 136 -2.39 7.76 16.83
C ILE A 136 -1.94 6.47 17.52
N LEU A 137 -0.99 5.78 16.90
CA LEU A 137 -0.37 4.59 17.49
C LEU A 137 0.39 4.94 18.80
N THR A 138 0.16 4.19 19.86
CA THR A 138 1.00 4.23 21.05
C THR A 138 2.41 3.67 20.76
N ALA A 139 3.36 3.89 21.66
CA ALA A 139 4.70 3.32 21.53
C ALA A 139 4.66 1.78 21.44
N ASP A 140 3.87 1.13 22.31
CA ASP A 140 3.72 -0.33 22.31
C ASP A 140 3.09 -0.86 21.04
N GLN A 141 2.13 -0.13 20.48
CA GLN A 141 1.49 -0.49 19.22
C GLN A 141 2.46 -0.37 18.03
N ARG A 142 3.29 0.66 18.01
CA ARG A 142 4.35 0.80 16.99
C ARG A 142 5.38 -0.32 17.10
N GLU A 143 5.83 -0.63 18.31
CA GLU A 143 6.76 -1.74 18.54
C GLU A 143 6.15 -3.09 18.13
N TYR A 144 4.89 -3.33 18.49
CA TYR A 144 4.16 -4.52 18.06
C TYR A 144 4.16 -4.63 16.53
N LEU A 145 3.73 -3.59 15.81
CA LEU A 145 3.68 -3.61 14.36
C LEU A 145 5.05 -3.89 13.76
N LEU A 146 6.09 -3.17 14.19
CA LEU A 146 7.46 -3.36 13.72
C LEU A 146 7.93 -4.82 13.88
N ARG A 147 7.68 -5.43 15.04
CA ARG A 147 8.02 -6.84 15.30
C ARG A 147 7.30 -7.79 14.34
N GLN A 148 5.99 -7.57 14.12
CA GLN A 148 5.21 -8.39 13.19
C GLN A 148 5.71 -8.24 11.74
N LEU A 149 5.99 -7.01 11.29
CA LEU A 149 6.52 -6.77 9.96
C LEU A 149 7.87 -7.46 9.74
N HIS A 150 8.77 -7.44 10.73
CA HIS A 150 10.03 -8.16 10.66
C HIS A 150 9.85 -9.68 10.65
N LEU A 151 8.89 -10.21 11.42
CA LEU A 151 8.55 -11.63 11.42
C LEU A 151 8.06 -12.08 10.04
N PHE A 152 7.07 -11.38 9.49
CA PHE A 152 6.45 -11.76 8.22
C PHE A 152 7.36 -11.53 7.02
N ARG A 153 8.24 -10.53 7.05
CA ARG A 153 9.30 -10.36 6.04
C ARG A 153 10.20 -11.59 5.92
N LYS A 154 10.41 -12.31 7.04
CA LYS A 154 11.26 -13.52 7.07
C LYS A 154 10.51 -14.81 6.75
N SER A 155 9.20 -14.86 7.03
CA SER A 155 8.41 -16.09 6.97
C SER A 155 7.45 -16.17 5.79
N LYS A 156 7.16 -15.04 5.10
CA LYS A 156 6.20 -14.99 3.99
C LYS A 156 6.84 -14.33 2.75
N PRO A 157 6.39 -14.67 1.53
CA PRO A 157 6.95 -14.15 0.28
C PRO A 157 6.45 -12.73 -0.03
N ILE A 158 6.54 -11.83 0.96
CA ILE A 158 6.12 -10.42 0.85
C ILE A 158 7.16 -9.53 1.54
N PHE A 159 7.61 -8.48 0.86
CA PHE A 159 8.51 -7.49 1.45
C PHE A 159 7.72 -6.45 2.23
N THR A 160 8.01 -6.28 3.52
CA THR A 160 7.31 -5.33 4.38
C THR A 160 8.17 -4.09 4.64
N ILE A 161 7.56 -2.92 4.58
CA ILE A 161 8.20 -1.63 4.84
C ILE A 161 7.41 -0.91 5.93
N ASP A 162 8.06 -0.58 7.03
CA ASP A 162 7.55 0.38 8.02
C ASP A 162 8.18 1.74 7.72
N PHE A 163 7.39 2.68 7.26
CA PHE A 163 7.90 3.97 6.81
C PHE A 163 8.69 4.73 7.88
N TRP A 164 8.26 4.61 9.15
CA TRP A 164 8.85 5.38 10.24
C TRP A 164 9.99 4.66 10.96
N ASN A 165 9.94 3.32 11.01
CA ASN A 165 10.83 2.55 11.88
C ASN A 165 11.93 1.78 11.11
N ASN A 166 11.88 1.72 9.78
CA ASN A 166 12.92 1.05 9.00
C ASN A 166 14.19 1.88 8.79
N GLY A 167 14.27 3.10 9.32
CA GLY A 167 15.45 3.96 9.20
C GLY A 167 16.75 3.29 9.65
N GLY A 168 16.72 2.46 10.70
CA GLY A 168 17.87 1.68 11.15
C GLY A 168 18.36 0.62 10.15
N SER A 169 17.48 0.10 9.30
CA SER A 169 17.81 -0.92 8.29
C SER A 169 18.37 -0.32 7.00
N VAL A 170 18.11 0.96 6.75
CA VAL A 170 18.54 1.68 5.53
C VAL A 170 19.54 2.80 5.81
N GLY A 171 20.01 2.92 7.07
CA GLY A 171 21.03 3.90 7.46
C GLY A 171 20.52 5.34 7.54
N GLY A 172 19.21 5.55 7.63
CA GLY A 172 18.64 6.90 7.70
C GLY A 172 17.13 6.94 7.48
N CYS A 173 16.59 8.12 7.26
CA CYS A 173 15.18 8.32 6.94
C CYS A 173 14.89 7.85 5.51
N ILE A 174 13.91 6.97 5.34
CA ILE A 174 13.48 6.49 4.02
C ILE A 174 12.98 7.64 3.13
N ALA A 175 12.43 8.70 3.72
CA ALA A 175 11.94 9.88 3.00
C ALA A 175 12.98 10.98 2.82
N GLY A 176 14.09 10.91 3.52
CA GLY A 176 15.06 12.01 3.62
C GLY A 176 16.34 11.84 2.83
N GLY A 177 16.46 10.76 2.08
CA GLY A 177 17.57 10.52 1.14
C GLY A 177 18.95 10.88 1.67
#